data_896bf8c069680b8b3cdca6f5a4834f7c
#
_entry.id   896bf8c069680b8b3cdca6f5a4834f7c
#
_cell.length_a   1.000
_cell.length_b   1.000
_cell.length_c   1.000
_cell.angle_alpha   90.00
_cell.angle_beta   90.00
_cell.angle_gamma   90.00
#
_symmetry.space_group_name_H-M   'P 1'
#
loop_
_entity.id
_entity.type
_entity.pdbx_description
1 polymer ?
#
loop_
_entity_poly.entity_id
_entity_poly.type
_entity_poly.pdbx_seq_one_letter_code
_entity_poly.pdbx_strand_id
1 'polypeptide(L)'
;MQHPTSRIARLFFAAAFLILPLNTNSFSQSQKNKTGAASRKISFAEAQRLLANESEGNLSRQPGKFTRTKLSAGQVLELYYPITTPNPRRKARPVTAPGYGVLYDSELAFKEANRPRHVLEDLIPDGHKLVGGIPQLVARLEKRLRLGAGKLDYSRASLKRVDAYLAGYLNSHSTMQTDPQLFQELTAYYGETLRRAAGGEWRVREERVSELHKQPEPNIVLASGGRTKEIKPWSGLISMLYDEDRRGAGLMKLFDADVRATQ
;
A
#
# COMPACT_ATOMS: atom_id res chain seq x y z
N MET A 1 50.59 -23.71 -32.22
CA MET A 1 49.75 -22.79 -31.43
C MET A 1 48.31 -23.29 -31.48
N GLN A 2 47.85 -23.98 -30.44
CA GLN A 2 46.52 -24.60 -30.37
C GLN A 2 45.64 -23.80 -29.42
N HIS A 3 44.48 -23.35 -29.91
CA HIS A 3 43.47 -22.72 -29.04
C HIS A 3 42.61 -23.79 -28.34
N PRO A 4 42.33 -23.70 -27.04
CA PRO A 4 41.35 -24.53 -26.38
C PRO A 4 39.95 -23.93 -26.48
N THR A 5 39.04 -24.70 -27.03
CA THR A 5 37.56 -24.48 -27.05
C THR A 5 36.95 -24.69 -25.67
N SER A 6 36.41 -23.61 -25.10
CA SER A 6 35.62 -23.64 -23.87
C SER A 6 34.21 -24.19 -24.14
N ARG A 7 33.86 -25.33 -23.54
CA ARG A 7 32.51 -25.91 -23.50
C ARG A 7 31.72 -25.26 -22.37
N ILE A 8 30.74 -24.43 -22.69
CA ILE A 8 29.75 -23.92 -21.73
C ILE A 8 28.69 -24.98 -21.54
N ALA A 9 28.69 -25.59 -20.35
CA ALA A 9 27.62 -26.48 -19.90
C ALA A 9 26.39 -25.65 -19.52
N ARG A 10 25.28 -25.85 -20.27
CA ARG A 10 23.95 -25.29 -19.93
C ARG A 10 23.31 -26.19 -18.86
N LEU A 11 23.23 -25.71 -17.63
CA LEU A 11 22.41 -26.27 -16.57
C LEU A 11 20.95 -25.84 -16.77
N PHE A 12 20.10 -26.79 -17.15
CA PHE A 12 18.65 -26.62 -17.12
C PHE A 12 18.15 -26.81 -15.68
N PHE A 13 17.73 -25.75 -15.03
CA PHE A 13 16.95 -25.83 -13.79
C PHE A 13 15.50 -26.10 -14.17
N ALA A 14 15.05 -27.32 -13.91
CA ALA A 14 13.65 -27.68 -13.94
C ALA A 14 12.99 -27.21 -12.64
N ALA A 15 12.23 -26.11 -12.69
CA ALA A 15 11.39 -25.67 -11.58
C ALA A 15 10.17 -26.57 -11.51
N ALA A 16 10.13 -27.48 -10.54
CA ALA A 16 8.96 -28.27 -10.19
C ALA A 16 7.94 -27.37 -9.50
N PHE A 17 6.88 -26.97 -10.19
CA PHE A 17 5.69 -26.34 -9.60
C PHE A 17 4.90 -27.40 -8.84
N LEU A 18 4.98 -27.38 -7.53
CA LEU A 18 4.08 -28.10 -6.63
C LEU A 18 2.69 -27.47 -6.72
N ILE A 19 1.77 -28.13 -7.43
CA ILE A 19 0.35 -27.81 -7.44
C ILE A 19 -0.23 -28.36 -6.13
N LEU A 20 -0.42 -27.48 -5.15
CA LEU A 20 -1.22 -27.77 -3.97
C LEU A 20 -2.71 -27.82 -4.37
N PRO A 21 -3.47 -28.83 -3.93
CA PRO A 21 -4.89 -28.89 -4.20
C PRO A 21 -5.61 -27.75 -3.49
N LEU A 22 -6.33 -26.93 -4.26
CA LEU A 22 -7.24 -25.92 -3.74
C LEU A 22 -8.37 -26.64 -2.97
N ASN A 23 -8.29 -26.56 -1.67
CA ASN A 23 -9.29 -27.07 -0.73
C ASN A 23 -10.54 -26.17 -0.85
N THR A 24 -11.59 -26.68 -1.53
CA THR A 24 -12.84 -25.96 -1.81
C THR A 24 -13.83 -26.03 -0.64
N ASN A 25 -13.39 -25.96 0.60
CA ASN A 25 -14.27 -25.99 1.75
C ASN A 25 -14.37 -24.61 2.42
N SER A 26 -15.62 -24.10 2.42
CA SER A 26 -16.19 -23.08 3.32
C SER A 26 -15.52 -21.70 3.32
N PHE A 27 -15.79 -20.88 2.28
CA PHE A 27 -15.63 -19.43 2.36
C PHE A 27 -17.00 -18.76 2.60
N SER A 28 -17.59 -19.01 3.77
CA SER A 28 -18.62 -18.15 4.36
C SER A 28 -17.98 -17.36 5.51
N GLN A 29 -16.90 -16.63 5.26
CA GLN A 29 -16.40 -15.65 6.20
C GLN A 29 -16.90 -14.27 5.76
N SER A 30 -17.80 -13.69 6.58
CA SER A 30 -18.08 -12.26 6.58
C SER A 30 -16.74 -11.52 6.69
N GLN A 31 -16.18 -11.08 5.57
CA GLN A 31 -15.06 -10.16 5.60
C GLN A 31 -15.57 -8.83 6.16
N LYS A 32 -15.44 -8.64 7.49
CA LYS A 32 -15.41 -7.29 8.04
C LYS A 32 -14.17 -6.63 7.47
N ASN A 33 -14.34 -5.84 6.43
CA ASN A 33 -13.29 -4.95 5.98
C ASN A 33 -12.84 -4.12 7.19
N LYS A 34 -11.54 -3.82 7.30
CA LYS A 34 -10.95 -3.02 8.38
C LYS A 34 -11.64 -1.66 8.60
N THR A 35 -12.47 -1.22 7.68
CA THR A 35 -13.26 0.01 7.69
C THR A 35 -14.61 -0.11 8.38
N GLY A 36 -15.01 -1.29 8.90
CA GLY A 36 -16.32 -1.47 9.51
C GLY A 36 -17.49 -1.52 8.53
N ALA A 37 -17.25 -1.37 7.22
CA ALA A 37 -18.28 -1.48 6.19
C ALA A 37 -18.77 -2.93 6.09
N ALA A 38 -20.05 -3.15 6.40
CA ALA A 38 -20.63 -4.49 6.35
C ALA A 38 -20.90 -4.89 4.90
N SER A 39 -20.22 -5.93 4.44
CA SER A 39 -20.45 -6.57 3.15
C SER A 39 -20.35 -8.08 3.29
N ARG A 40 -21.11 -8.81 2.49
CA ARG A 40 -21.04 -10.29 2.46
C ARG A 40 -20.99 -10.80 1.02
N LYS A 41 -20.18 -11.82 0.81
CA LYS A 41 -20.18 -12.57 -0.45
C LYS A 41 -21.36 -13.52 -0.44
N ILE A 42 -22.12 -13.54 -1.54
CA ILE A 42 -23.28 -14.43 -1.74
C ILE A 42 -23.09 -15.26 -3.00
N SER A 43 -23.84 -16.36 -3.11
CA SER A 43 -23.80 -17.19 -4.30
C SER A 43 -24.39 -16.44 -5.52
N PHE A 44 -23.97 -16.85 -6.72
CA PHE A 44 -24.51 -16.28 -7.96
C PHE A 44 -26.03 -16.43 -8.04
N ALA A 45 -26.55 -17.60 -7.64
CA ALA A 45 -27.99 -17.86 -7.64
C ALA A 45 -28.77 -16.97 -6.64
N GLU A 46 -28.22 -16.73 -5.44
CA GLU A 46 -28.80 -15.81 -4.47
C GLU A 46 -28.82 -14.36 -5.00
N ALA A 47 -27.72 -13.91 -5.60
CA ALA A 47 -27.63 -12.60 -6.22
C ALA A 47 -28.63 -12.43 -7.35
N GLN A 48 -28.82 -13.44 -8.20
CA GLN A 48 -29.84 -13.40 -9.25
C GLN A 48 -31.26 -13.34 -8.71
N ARG A 49 -31.56 -14.04 -7.60
CA ARG A 49 -32.90 -13.95 -6.95
C ARG A 49 -33.16 -12.55 -6.40
N LEU A 50 -32.15 -11.93 -5.76
CA LEU A 50 -32.28 -10.55 -5.28
C LEU A 50 -32.57 -9.59 -6.44
N LEU A 51 -31.88 -9.73 -7.57
CA LEU A 51 -32.13 -8.92 -8.76
C LEU A 51 -33.51 -9.15 -9.38
N ALA A 52 -33.99 -10.38 -9.40
CA ALA A 52 -35.30 -10.73 -9.97
C ALA A 52 -36.48 -10.14 -9.18
N ASN A 53 -36.28 -9.94 -7.86
CA ASN A 53 -37.28 -9.36 -6.97
C ASN A 53 -37.31 -7.81 -7.02
N GLU A 54 -36.34 -7.20 -7.66
CA GLU A 54 -36.21 -5.74 -7.80
C GLU A 54 -36.67 -5.34 -9.22
N SER A 55 -37.95 -5.11 -9.41
CA SER A 55 -38.47 -4.49 -10.64
C SER A 55 -37.97 -3.05 -10.69
N GLU A 56 -37.12 -2.72 -11.67
CA GLU A 56 -36.69 -1.36 -12.04
C GLU A 56 -35.53 -0.69 -11.22
N GLY A 57 -34.54 -1.42 -10.78
CA GLY A 57 -33.30 -0.79 -10.30
C GLY A 57 -32.43 -0.24 -11.44
N ASN A 58 -31.89 0.97 -11.29
CA ASN A 58 -30.89 1.56 -12.22
C ASN A 58 -29.68 0.63 -12.35
N LEU A 59 -29.69 -0.22 -13.38
CA LEU A 59 -28.63 -1.17 -13.67
C LEU A 59 -27.46 -0.45 -14.34
N SER A 60 -26.42 -0.14 -13.59
CA SER A 60 -25.14 0.22 -14.20
C SER A 60 -24.45 -1.05 -14.70
N ARG A 61 -24.57 -1.30 -16.01
CA ARG A 61 -23.90 -2.42 -16.68
C ARG A 61 -22.51 -1.98 -17.15
N GLN A 62 -21.47 -2.56 -16.57
CA GLN A 62 -20.15 -2.49 -17.20
C GLN A 62 -19.98 -3.72 -18.11
N PRO A 63 -19.82 -3.53 -19.42
CA PRO A 63 -19.72 -4.65 -20.36
C PRO A 63 -18.60 -5.61 -19.94
N GLY A 64 -18.98 -6.89 -19.74
CA GLY A 64 -18.03 -7.99 -19.63
C GLY A 64 -17.56 -8.40 -18.24
N LYS A 65 -17.93 -7.71 -17.13
CA LYS A 65 -17.40 -8.09 -15.81
C LYS A 65 -18.43 -8.17 -14.68
N PHE A 66 -19.24 -7.16 -14.45
CA PHE A 66 -20.23 -7.17 -13.37
C PHE A 66 -21.41 -6.23 -13.62
N THR A 67 -22.48 -6.43 -12.87
CA THR A 67 -23.65 -5.54 -12.80
C THR A 67 -23.77 -5.02 -11.38
N ARG A 68 -24.04 -3.72 -11.24
CA ARG A 68 -24.29 -3.07 -9.94
C ARG A 68 -25.72 -2.58 -9.89
N THR A 69 -26.41 -2.83 -8.78
CA THR A 69 -27.80 -2.42 -8.56
C THR A 69 -28.00 -1.96 -7.13
N LYS A 70 -28.75 -0.88 -6.93
CA LYS A 70 -29.27 -0.47 -5.63
C LYS A 70 -30.59 -1.19 -5.41
N LEU A 71 -30.71 -1.92 -4.32
CA LEU A 71 -31.91 -2.65 -3.94
C LEU A 71 -32.89 -1.73 -3.19
N SER A 72 -34.19 -2.05 -3.21
CA SER A 72 -35.25 -1.30 -2.53
C SER A 72 -35.01 -1.12 -1.03
N ALA A 73 -34.36 -2.10 -0.38
CA ALA A 73 -33.93 -2.02 1.00
C ALA A 73 -32.75 -1.06 1.27
N GLY A 74 -32.30 -0.30 0.26
CA GLY A 74 -31.15 0.60 0.37
C GLY A 74 -29.78 -0.07 0.31
N GLN A 75 -29.75 -1.39 0.14
CA GLN A 75 -28.55 -2.19 -0.06
C GLN A 75 -27.98 -1.98 -1.47
N VAL A 76 -26.70 -2.30 -1.67
CA VAL A 76 -26.06 -2.33 -2.99
C VAL A 76 -25.59 -3.73 -3.29
N LEU A 77 -25.95 -4.25 -4.45
CA LEU A 77 -25.51 -5.55 -4.95
C LEU A 77 -24.59 -5.37 -6.15
N GLU A 78 -23.41 -5.98 -6.09
CA GLU A 78 -22.55 -6.22 -7.25
C GLU A 78 -22.62 -7.70 -7.64
N LEU A 79 -22.99 -7.99 -8.89
CA LEU A 79 -23.06 -9.32 -9.45
C LEU A 79 -21.94 -9.53 -10.44
N TYR A 80 -21.04 -10.44 -10.13
CA TYR A 80 -19.92 -10.87 -10.98
C TYR A 80 -20.31 -12.12 -11.77
N TYR A 81 -20.27 -12.03 -13.09
CA TYR A 81 -20.64 -13.13 -13.97
C TYR A 81 -19.54 -14.18 -14.05
N PRO A 82 -19.89 -15.45 -14.31
CA PRO A 82 -18.88 -16.49 -14.56
C PRO A 82 -17.96 -16.10 -15.71
N ILE A 83 -16.67 -16.29 -15.53
CA ILE A 83 -15.66 -16.01 -16.56
C ILE A 83 -15.04 -17.30 -17.02
N THR A 84 -15.13 -17.60 -18.33
CA THR A 84 -14.44 -18.72 -18.94
C THR A 84 -13.19 -18.21 -19.64
N THR A 85 -12.02 -18.58 -19.13
CA THR A 85 -10.73 -18.25 -19.74
C THR A 85 -10.25 -19.41 -20.61
N PRO A 86 -9.86 -19.16 -21.88
CA PRO A 86 -9.21 -20.17 -22.70
C PRO A 86 -7.96 -20.67 -21.96
N ASN A 87 -7.81 -22.00 -21.88
CA ASN A 87 -6.58 -22.56 -21.31
C ASN A 87 -5.45 -22.38 -22.34
N PRO A 88 -4.32 -21.72 -22.00
CA PRO A 88 -3.21 -21.49 -22.92
C PRO A 88 -2.54 -22.80 -23.38
N ARG A 89 -2.75 -23.90 -22.69
CA ARG A 89 -2.34 -25.23 -23.13
C ARG A 89 -3.41 -25.80 -24.07
N ARG A 90 -3.18 -25.77 -25.37
CA ARG A 90 -4.12 -26.10 -26.48
C ARG A 90 -4.96 -27.39 -26.35
N LYS A 91 -4.72 -28.24 -25.35
CA LYS A 91 -5.46 -29.52 -25.15
C LYS A 91 -6.19 -29.60 -23.79
N ALA A 92 -6.14 -28.58 -22.96
CA ALA A 92 -6.80 -28.61 -21.66
C ALA A 92 -8.16 -27.89 -21.72
N ARG A 93 -9.13 -28.37 -20.91
CA ARG A 93 -10.46 -27.76 -20.82
C ARG A 93 -10.37 -26.30 -20.37
N PRO A 94 -11.24 -25.43 -20.91
CA PRO A 94 -11.35 -24.04 -20.41
C PRO A 94 -11.57 -24.03 -18.89
N VAL A 95 -10.93 -23.10 -18.19
CA VAL A 95 -11.15 -22.90 -16.77
C VAL A 95 -12.27 -21.90 -16.59
N THR A 96 -13.37 -22.31 -15.95
CA THR A 96 -14.49 -21.43 -15.63
C THR A 96 -14.43 -21.04 -14.16
N ALA A 97 -14.25 -19.76 -13.87
CA ALA A 97 -14.44 -19.22 -12.54
C ALA A 97 -15.95 -19.02 -12.29
N PRO A 98 -16.53 -19.55 -11.19
CA PRO A 98 -17.94 -19.38 -10.90
C PRO A 98 -18.26 -17.91 -10.63
N GLY A 99 -19.45 -17.46 -11.06
CA GLY A 99 -19.97 -16.16 -10.70
C GLY A 99 -20.32 -16.09 -9.21
N TYR A 100 -20.38 -14.87 -8.69
CA TYR A 100 -20.77 -14.60 -7.29
C TYR A 100 -21.36 -13.19 -7.17
N GLY A 101 -22.02 -12.91 -6.04
CA GLY A 101 -22.46 -11.56 -5.69
C GLY A 101 -21.67 -11.01 -4.48
N VAL A 102 -21.61 -9.69 -4.36
CA VAL A 102 -21.21 -8.98 -3.14
C VAL A 102 -22.35 -8.06 -2.76
N LEU A 103 -22.92 -8.28 -1.59
CA LEU A 103 -24.01 -7.48 -1.04
C LEU A 103 -23.46 -6.56 0.05
N TYR A 104 -23.69 -5.27 -0.11
CA TYR A 104 -23.35 -4.22 0.86
C TYR A 104 -24.62 -3.79 1.58
N ASP A 105 -24.54 -3.61 2.88
CA ASP A 105 -25.71 -3.28 3.73
C ASP A 105 -26.31 -1.90 3.43
N SER A 106 -25.52 -1.00 2.80
CA SER A 106 -25.98 0.33 2.40
C SER A 106 -25.12 0.88 1.27
N GLU A 107 -25.59 1.96 0.64
CA GLU A 107 -24.81 2.72 -0.34
C GLU A 107 -23.54 3.31 0.30
N LEU A 108 -23.60 3.72 1.55
CA LEU A 108 -22.43 4.22 2.28
C LEU A 108 -21.40 3.09 2.49
N ALA A 109 -21.85 1.90 2.89
CA ALA A 109 -20.98 0.74 3.03
C ALA A 109 -20.29 0.39 1.70
N PHE A 110 -21.03 0.49 0.59
CA PHE A 110 -20.48 0.31 -0.75
C PHE A 110 -19.42 1.37 -1.09
N LYS A 111 -19.72 2.66 -0.87
CA LYS A 111 -18.78 3.77 -1.13
C LYS A 111 -17.51 3.60 -0.31
N GLU A 112 -17.61 3.26 0.96
CA GLU A 112 -16.45 3.04 1.84
C GLU A 112 -15.60 1.83 1.41
N ALA A 113 -16.23 0.73 1.02
CA ALA A 113 -15.52 -0.46 0.55
C ALA A 113 -14.77 -0.22 -0.77
N ASN A 114 -15.27 0.69 -1.61
CA ASN A 114 -14.74 0.99 -2.94
C ASN A 114 -14.03 2.36 -3.02
N ARG A 115 -13.83 3.05 -1.89
CA ARG A 115 -13.09 4.31 -1.87
C ARG A 115 -11.63 4.11 -2.27
N PRO A 116 -11.01 5.11 -2.88
CA PRO A 116 -9.58 5.13 -3.06
C PRO A 116 -8.88 4.98 -1.69
N ARG A 117 -7.91 4.06 -1.59
CA ARG A 117 -7.10 3.96 -0.39
C ARG A 117 -6.12 5.11 -0.32
N HIS A 118 -5.97 5.68 0.86
CA HIS A 118 -4.89 6.63 1.08
C HIS A 118 -3.56 5.88 1.14
N VAL A 119 -2.51 6.44 0.54
CA VAL A 119 -1.20 5.80 0.45
C VAL A 119 -0.60 5.44 1.82
N LEU A 120 -0.94 6.19 2.86
CA LEU A 120 -0.45 5.95 4.22
C LEU A 120 -1.21 4.87 4.98
N GLU A 121 -2.39 4.42 4.55
CA GLU A 121 -3.18 3.44 5.30
C GLU A 121 -2.42 2.15 5.60
N ASP A 122 -1.60 1.70 4.66
CA ASP A 122 -0.79 0.52 4.82
C ASP A 122 0.63 0.82 5.36
N LEU A 123 1.14 2.04 5.15
CA LEU A 123 2.49 2.45 5.54
C LEU A 123 2.55 3.08 6.93
N ILE A 124 1.64 4.00 7.23
CA ILE A 124 1.53 4.71 8.52
C ILE A 124 0.06 4.72 8.93
N PRO A 125 -0.49 3.61 9.42
CA PRO A 125 -1.91 3.52 9.77
C PRO A 125 -2.32 4.44 10.92
N ASP A 126 -1.37 4.90 11.74
CA ASP A 126 -1.59 5.78 12.88
C ASP A 126 -0.45 6.79 13.02
N GLY A 127 -0.66 7.99 12.52
CA GLY A 127 0.31 9.09 12.58
C GLY A 127 0.60 9.57 14.01
N HIS A 128 -0.35 9.46 14.95
CA HIS A 128 -0.13 9.83 16.36
C HIS A 128 0.85 8.85 17.02
N LYS A 129 0.69 7.55 16.76
CA LYS A 129 1.62 6.53 17.26
C LYS A 129 3.01 6.69 16.64
N LEU A 130 3.09 7.08 15.37
CA LEU A 130 4.38 7.37 14.75
C LEU A 130 5.07 8.51 15.47
N VAL A 131 4.40 9.66 15.64
CA VAL A 131 4.99 10.85 16.27
C VAL A 131 5.35 10.57 17.73
N GLY A 132 4.48 9.93 18.51
CA GLY A 132 4.76 9.56 19.90
C GLY A 132 5.86 8.50 20.05
N GLY A 133 6.10 7.69 19.00
CA GLY A 133 7.07 6.60 18.98
C GLY A 133 8.42 6.92 18.29
N ILE A 134 8.69 8.19 17.92
CA ILE A 134 9.90 8.55 17.18
C ILE A 134 11.19 8.01 17.81
N PRO A 135 11.47 8.18 19.13
CA PRO A 135 12.71 7.65 19.70
C PRO A 135 12.85 6.14 19.55
N GLN A 136 11.76 5.40 19.74
CA GLN A 136 11.74 3.94 19.62
C GLN A 136 11.90 3.48 18.17
N LEU A 137 11.30 4.21 17.21
CA LEU A 137 11.43 3.93 15.78
C LEU A 137 12.88 4.17 15.32
N VAL A 138 13.51 5.25 15.78
CA VAL A 138 14.92 5.55 15.45
C VAL A 138 15.85 4.52 16.06
N ALA A 139 15.63 4.09 17.30
CA ALA A 139 16.42 3.03 17.91
C ALA A 139 16.29 1.69 17.16
N ARG A 140 15.11 1.38 16.63
CA ARG A 140 14.93 0.20 15.75
C ARG A 140 15.68 0.34 14.44
N LEU A 141 15.64 1.54 13.82
CA LEU A 141 16.42 1.82 12.62
C LEU A 141 17.93 1.63 12.87
N GLU A 142 18.46 2.15 13.97
CA GLU A 142 19.86 1.94 14.36
C GLU A 142 20.20 0.45 14.46
N LYS A 143 19.34 -0.35 15.12
CA LYS A 143 19.51 -1.79 15.22
C LYS A 143 19.47 -2.47 13.84
N ARG A 144 18.54 -2.07 12.98
CA ARG A 144 18.42 -2.60 11.61
C ARG A 144 19.67 -2.31 10.77
N LEU A 145 20.21 -1.11 10.91
CA LEU A 145 21.45 -0.67 10.26
C LEU A 145 22.72 -1.26 10.92
N ARG A 146 22.57 -2.05 11.98
CA ARG A 146 23.68 -2.60 12.81
C ARG A 146 24.61 -1.51 13.35
N LEU A 147 24.05 -0.37 13.67
CA LEU A 147 24.75 0.74 14.32
C LEU A 147 24.65 0.62 15.84
N GLY A 148 25.62 1.20 16.55
CA GLY A 148 25.49 1.40 17.99
C GLY A 148 24.44 2.49 18.31
N ALA A 149 23.93 2.47 19.54
CA ALA A 149 22.95 3.44 20.01
C ALA A 149 23.47 4.88 19.87
N GLY A 150 22.61 5.81 19.45
CA GLY A 150 22.94 7.22 19.27
C GLY A 150 23.83 7.53 18.05
N LYS A 151 24.01 6.58 17.13
CA LYS A 151 24.79 6.82 15.90
C LYS A 151 23.96 7.53 14.81
N LEU A 152 22.64 7.52 14.92
CA LEU A 152 21.74 8.35 14.13
C LEU A 152 21.46 9.66 14.90
N ASP A 153 22.40 10.58 14.85
CA ASP A 153 22.43 11.83 15.61
C ASP A 153 21.61 12.98 15.00
N TYR A 154 20.79 12.66 14.01
CA TYR A 154 19.96 13.61 13.25
C TYR A 154 20.76 14.66 12.50
N SER A 155 22.04 14.41 12.24
CA SER A 155 22.87 15.27 11.39
C SER A 155 22.71 14.90 9.92
N ARG A 156 23.02 15.87 9.05
CA ARG A 156 23.13 15.59 7.60
C ARG A 156 24.15 14.47 7.30
N ALA A 157 25.21 14.38 8.10
CA ALA A 157 26.23 13.33 7.94
C ALA A 157 25.69 11.93 8.28
N SER A 158 24.80 11.81 9.24
CA SER A 158 24.20 10.52 9.59
C SER A 158 23.20 10.00 8.55
N LEU A 159 22.59 10.89 7.73
CA LEU A 159 21.77 10.50 6.59
C LEU A 159 22.55 9.65 5.56
N LYS A 160 23.85 9.90 5.38
CA LYS A 160 24.71 9.08 4.49
C LYS A 160 24.75 7.60 4.90
N ARG A 161 24.66 7.31 6.19
CA ARG A 161 24.67 5.92 6.70
C ARG A 161 23.38 5.21 6.31
N VAL A 162 22.26 5.94 6.40
CA VAL A 162 20.94 5.42 5.98
C VAL A 162 20.92 5.23 4.46
N ASP A 163 21.46 6.17 3.69
CA ASP A 163 21.56 6.07 2.22
C ASP A 163 22.37 4.84 1.79
N ALA A 164 23.50 4.58 2.45
CA ALA A 164 24.33 3.41 2.15
C ALA A 164 23.57 2.08 2.39
N TYR A 165 22.79 2.02 3.49
CA TYR A 165 21.93 0.87 3.76
C TYR A 165 20.82 0.74 2.70
N LEU A 166 20.12 1.84 2.38
CA LEU A 166 19.03 1.83 1.40
C LEU A 166 19.50 1.42 0.02
N ALA A 167 20.69 1.83 -0.41
CA ALA A 167 21.26 1.39 -1.68
C ALA A 167 21.41 -0.14 -1.73
N GLY A 168 21.91 -0.76 -0.67
CA GLY A 168 22.00 -2.21 -0.57
C GLY A 168 20.63 -2.90 -0.48
N TYR A 169 19.71 -2.32 0.29
CA TYR A 169 18.35 -2.85 0.44
C TYR A 169 17.56 -2.81 -0.88
N LEU A 170 17.58 -1.70 -1.59
CA LEU A 170 16.87 -1.52 -2.86
C LEU A 170 17.42 -2.42 -3.98
N ASN A 171 18.71 -2.71 -3.97
CA ASN A 171 19.33 -3.65 -4.92
C ASN A 171 18.89 -5.11 -4.68
N SER A 172 18.59 -5.47 -3.44
CA SER A 172 18.18 -6.84 -3.06
C SER A 172 16.67 -7.06 -3.04
N HIS A 173 15.87 -6.00 -2.99
CA HIS A 173 14.40 -6.04 -2.88
C HIS A 173 13.78 -5.20 -3.99
N SER A 174 12.99 -5.83 -4.85
CA SER A 174 12.37 -5.17 -6.01
C SER A 174 11.37 -4.06 -5.63
N THR A 175 10.80 -4.08 -4.43
CA THR A 175 9.87 -3.05 -3.96
C THR A 175 9.91 -2.92 -2.43
N MET A 176 9.95 -1.68 -1.92
CA MET A 176 9.72 -1.39 -0.48
C MET A 176 8.25 -1.51 -0.06
N GLN A 177 7.34 -1.84 -0.97
CA GLN A 177 5.92 -2.03 -0.67
C GLN A 177 5.66 -3.10 0.41
N THR A 178 6.67 -3.90 0.74
CA THR A 178 6.55 -5.02 1.66
C THR A 178 7.05 -4.76 3.09
N ASP A 179 7.65 -3.60 3.39
CA ASP A 179 8.15 -3.29 4.75
C ASP A 179 7.61 -1.96 5.30
N PRO A 180 6.33 -1.92 5.75
CA PRO A 180 5.76 -0.74 6.40
C PRO A 180 6.54 -0.31 7.65
N GLN A 181 7.17 -1.24 8.35
CA GLN A 181 7.95 -0.94 9.54
C GLN A 181 9.20 -0.13 9.20
N LEU A 182 9.96 -0.53 8.18
CA LEU A 182 11.11 0.24 7.70
C LEU A 182 10.68 1.63 7.23
N PHE A 183 9.53 1.73 6.54
CA PHE A 183 8.99 3.01 6.11
C PHE A 183 8.69 3.95 7.28
N GLN A 184 8.08 3.43 8.37
CA GLN A 184 7.83 4.21 9.59
C GLN A 184 9.13 4.62 10.28
N GLU A 185 10.10 3.72 10.39
CA GLU A 185 11.42 4.00 10.95
C GLU A 185 12.15 5.11 10.16
N LEU A 186 12.11 5.04 8.83
CA LEU A 186 12.68 6.07 7.96
C LEU A 186 11.93 7.40 8.07
N THR A 187 10.59 7.38 8.09
CA THR A 187 9.78 8.60 8.24
C THR A 187 10.07 9.29 9.57
N ALA A 188 10.17 8.53 10.66
CA ALA A 188 10.48 9.05 11.99
C ALA A 188 11.88 9.70 12.02
N TYR A 189 12.88 9.00 11.50
CA TYR A 189 14.27 9.49 11.52
C TYR A 189 14.46 10.68 10.58
N TYR A 190 14.01 10.57 9.33
CA TYR A 190 14.13 11.63 8.33
C TYR A 190 13.37 12.89 8.77
N GLY A 191 12.12 12.71 9.18
CA GLY A 191 11.29 13.83 9.64
C GLY A 191 11.85 14.51 10.88
N GLU A 192 12.38 13.77 11.85
CA GLU A 192 13.01 14.38 13.04
C GLU A 192 14.30 15.12 12.68
N THR A 193 15.08 14.60 11.72
CA THR A 193 16.25 15.30 11.20
C THR A 193 15.85 16.63 10.54
N LEU A 194 14.81 16.60 9.73
CA LEU A 194 14.28 17.79 9.04
C LEU A 194 13.69 18.80 10.05
N ARG A 195 12.90 18.31 11.03
CA ARG A 195 12.33 19.16 12.08
C ARG A 195 13.41 19.91 12.85
N ARG A 196 14.48 19.23 13.23
CA ARG A 196 15.61 19.87 13.97
C ARG A 196 16.34 20.89 13.12
N ALA A 197 16.55 20.60 11.84
CA ALA A 197 17.23 21.51 10.93
C ALA A 197 16.41 22.76 10.60
N ALA A 198 15.10 22.62 10.47
CA ALA A 198 14.19 23.69 10.07
C ALA A 198 13.52 24.43 11.25
N GLY A 199 13.64 23.93 12.49
CA GLY A 199 13.04 24.54 13.68
C GLY A 199 11.52 24.34 13.79
N GLY A 200 10.97 23.28 13.24
CA GLY A 200 9.54 23.01 13.23
C GLY A 200 9.02 22.14 14.38
N GLU A 201 7.73 21.88 14.34
CA GLU A 201 7.01 21.01 15.27
C GLU A 201 6.29 19.90 14.52
N TRP A 202 6.28 18.68 15.10
CA TRP A 202 5.42 17.62 14.62
C TRP A 202 3.96 17.93 14.94
N ARG A 203 3.11 17.77 13.93
CA ARG A 203 1.65 17.80 14.07
C ARG A 203 1.03 16.67 13.29
N VAL A 204 -0.05 16.09 13.81
CA VAL A 204 -0.84 15.10 13.09
C VAL A 204 -2.09 15.78 12.58
N ARG A 205 -2.27 15.75 11.26
CA ARG A 205 -3.43 16.30 10.60
C ARG A 205 -4.36 15.16 10.19
N GLU A 206 -5.63 15.30 10.53
CA GLU A 206 -6.68 14.39 10.08
C GLU A 206 -7.09 14.71 8.64
N GLU A 207 -6.55 13.98 7.67
CA GLU A 207 -6.95 14.11 6.27
C GLU A 207 -8.22 13.31 6.02
N ARG A 208 -9.24 13.95 5.45
CA ARG A 208 -10.51 13.29 5.15
C ARG A 208 -10.39 12.50 3.85
N VAL A 209 -10.36 11.18 3.95
CA VAL A 209 -10.28 10.26 2.80
C VAL A 209 -11.67 9.90 2.28
N SER A 210 -12.65 9.78 3.19
CA SER A 210 -14.06 9.51 2.86
C SER A 210 -14.99 10.09 3.94
N GLU A 211 -16.28 9.80 3.85
CA GLU A 211 -17.25 10.24 4.86
C GLU A 211 -16.98 9.62 6.24
N LEU A 212 -16.53 8.36 6.29
CA LEU A 212 -16.31 7.61 7.52
C LEU A 212 -14.82 7.43 7.86
N HIS A 213 -13.92 7.77 6.96
CA HIS A 213 -12.51 7.52 7.15
C HIS A 213 -11.67 8.79 7.09
N LYS A 214 -10.86 8.95 8.13
CA LYS A 214 -9.83 9.97 8.21
C LYS A 214 -8.48 9.29 8.35
N GLN A 215 -7.49 9.80 7.65
CA GLN A 215 -6.10 9.36 7.74
C GLN A 215 -5.29 10.34 8.59
N PRO A 216 -4.74 9.91 9.73
CA PRO A 216 -3.86 10.75 10.52
C PRO A 216 -2.49 10.88 9.86
N GLU A 217 -2.22 12.02 9.23
CA GLU A 217 -0.96 12.34 8.55
C GLU A 217 0.03 13.02 9.51
N PRO A 218 1.22 12.43 9.73
CA PRO A 218 2.28 13.08 10.51
C PRO A 218 3.02 14.11 9.65
N ASN A 219 2.92 15.38 10.00
CA ASN A 219 3.49 16.50 9.26
C ASN A 219 4.38 17.35 10.17
N ILE A 220 5.30 18.12 9.60
CA ILE A 220 6.11 19.11 10.29
C ILE A 220 5.58 20.48 9.93
N VAL A 221 5.24 21.27 10.94
CA VAL A 221 4.76 22.65 10.77
C VAL A 221 5.87 23.61 11.15
N LEU A 222 6.23 24.49 10.23
CA LEU A 222 7.20 25.56 10.40
C LEU A 222 6.47 26.88 10.56
N ALA A 223 6.87 27.68 11.55
CA ALA A 223 6.40 29.04 11.70
C ALA A 223 7.50 29.99 11.22
N SER A 224 7.26 30.74 10.16
CA SER A 224 8.19 31.76 9.65
C SER A 224 7.44 32.99 9.21
N GLY A 225 7.80 34.16 9.75
CA GLY A 225 7.27 35.47 9.34
C GLY A 225 5.75 35.60 9.40
N GLY A 226 5.09 34.97 10.39
CA GLY A 226 3.63 34.99 10.54
C GLY A 226 2.88 34.03 9.56
N ARG A 227 3.60 33.26 8.78
CA ARG A 227 3.05 32.20 7.92
C ARG A 227 3.42 30.83 8.46
N THR A 228 2.53 29.89 8.27
CA THR A 228 2.80 28.48 8.56
C THR A 228 3.07 27.73 7.26
N LYS A 229 4.13 26.96 7.23
CA LYS A 229 4.44 26.03 6.13
C LYS A 229 4.38 24.62 6.66
N GLU A 230 3.74 23.74 5.92
CA GLU A 230 3.62 22.32 6.25
C GLU A 230 4.53 21.49 5.35
N ILE A 231 5.27 20.58 5.94
CA ILE A 231 6.12 19.61 5.23
C ILE A 231 5.61 18.22 5.57
N LYS A 232 5.50 17.39 4.56
CA LYS A 232 5.09 15.97 4.64
C LYS A 232 6.31 15.07 4.43
N PRO A 233 7.08 14.69 5.47
CA PRO A 233 8.33 13.93 5.33
C PRO A 233 8.10 12.60 4.61
N TRP A 234 6.96 11.96 4.87
CA TRP A 234 6.55 10.71 4.25
C TRP A 234 6.34 10.83 2.73
N SER A 235 5.87 11.98 2.23
CA SER A 235 5.61 12.18 0.80
C SER A 235 6.89 12.15 -0.03
N GLY A 236 7.94 12.86 0.44
CA GLY A 236 9.25 12.81 -0.17
C GLY A 236 9.87 11.41 -0.18
N LEU A 237 9.70 10.67 0.93
CA LEU A 237 10.14 9.28 1.02
C LEU A 237 9.41 8.37 0.03
N ILE A 238 8.09 8.51 -0.12
CA ILE A 238 7.33 7.76 -1.12
C ILE A 238 7.90 8.02 -2.52
N SER A 239 8.07 9.29 -2.90
CA SER A 239 8.63 9.62 -4.21
C SER A 239 10.03 9.04 -4.40
N MET A 240 10.89 9.09 -3.38
CA MET A 240 12.25 8.54 -3.44
C MET A 240 12.28 7.01 -3.57
N LEU A 241 11.35 6.31 -2.91
CA LEU A 241 11.38 4.85 -2.80
C LEU A 241 10.57 4.14 -3.88
N TYR A 242 9.52 4.76 -4.39
CA TYR A 242 8.57 4.13 -5.31
C TYR A 242 8.54 4.73 -6.72
N ASP A 243 9.03 5.96 -6.90
CA ASP A 243 9.15 6.59 -8.21
C ASP A 243 10.43 6.08 -8.90
N GLU A 244 10.29 5.39 -10.03
CA GLU A 244 11.41 4.81 -10.78
C GLU A 244 12.44 5.87 -11.20
N ASP A 245 11.98 7.06 -11.57
CA ASP A 245 12.85 8.17 -11.99
C ASP A 245 13.63 8.78 -10.82
N ARG A 246 13.18 8.60 -9.60
CA ARG A 246 13.79 9.13 -8.37
C ARG A 246 14.48 8.09 -7.51
N ARG A 247 14.38 6.81 -7.87
CA ARG A 247 15.10 5.74 -7.18
C ARG A 247 16.60 6.03 -7.13
N GLY A 248 17.16 5.99 -5.91
CA GLY A 248 18.58 6.25 -5.69
C GLY A 248 18.92 7.74 -5.51
N ALA A 249 17.94 8.64 -5.49
CA ALA A 249 18.20 10.04 -5.16
C ALA A 249 18.84 10.23 -3.78
N GLY A 250 18.50 9.33 -2.83
CA GLY A 250 19.00 9.32 -1.46
C GLY A 250 18.37 10.36 -0.54
N LEU A 251 18.34 10.03 0.77
CA LEU A 251 17.79 10.91 1.81
C LEU A 251 18.51 12.26 1.89
N MET A 252 19.81 12.27 1.60
CA MET A 252 20.57 13.53 1.62
C MET A 252 20.10 14.53 0.57
N LYS A 253 19.83 14.08 -0.66
CA LYS A 253 19.31 14.96 -1.72
C LYS A 253 17.91 15.44 -1.38
N LEU A 254 17.08 14.55 -0.86
CA LEU A 254 15.74 14.89 -0.39
C LEU A 254 15.80 15.95 0.71
N PHE A 255 16.67 15.74 1.72
CA PHE A 255 16.88 16.67 2.82
C PHE A 255 17.32 18.06 2.33
N ASP A 256 18.33 18.12 1.45
CA ASP A 256 18.83 19.40 0.92
C ASP A 256 17.74 20.13 0.10
N ALA A 257 16.84 19.40 -0.57
CA ALA A 257 15.71 19.98 -1.29
C ALA A 257 14.65 20.53 -0.32
N ASP A 258 14.28 19.75 0.70
CA ASP A 258 13.26 20.14 1.67
C ASP A 258 13.72 21.32 2.53
N VAL A 259 14.99 21.33 2.99
CA VAL A 259 15.55 22.47 3.76
C VAL A 259 15.60 23.74 2.92
N ARG A 260 16.03 23.67 1.65
CA ARG A 260 15.99 24.84 0.75
C ARG A 260 14.57 25.37 0.53
N ALA A 261 13.61 24.46 0.46
CA ALA A 261 12.22 24.84 0.32
C ALA A 261 11.67 25.56 1.60
N THR A 262 12.37 25.53 2.73
CA THR A 262 11.95 26.16 4.00
C THR A 262 12.54 27.55 4.22
N GLN A 263 13.54 27.90 3.47
CA GLN A 263 14.18 29.24 3.47
C GLN A 263 13.44 30.21 2.55
#